data_d5aaf761ff26b9d9b1118005f25e3fda
#
_entry.id   d5aaf761ff26b9d9b1118005f25e3fda
#
_cell.length_a   1.000
_cell.length_b   1.000
_cell.length_c   1.000
_cell.angle_alpha   90.00
_cell.angle_beta   90.00
_cell.angle_gamma   90.00
#
_symmetry.space_group_name_H-M   'P 1'
#
loop_
_entity.id
_entity.type
_entity.pdbx_description
1 polymer ?
#
loop_
_entity_poly.entity_id
_entity_poly.type
_entity_poly.pdbx_seq_one_letter_code
_entity_poly.pdbx_strand_id
1 'polypeptide(L)'
;MAKIKLDLHDIFNKGNAIDTELDRVIREAIEKKISLVELIPGKGSGQLKKHVLRFLARPEIKKLYHRIEKDDKNFGRIFVHFRYRVVDYIA
;
A
#
# COMPACT_ATOMS: atom_id res chain seq x y z
N MET A 1 -7.43 -7.31 -14.42
CA MET A 1 -6.33 -7.30 -13.50
C MET A 1 -6.79 -7.09 -12.09
N ALA A 2 -6.19 -7.79 -11.17
CA ALA A 2 -6.61 -7.70 -9.78
C ALA A 2 -6.05 -6.44 -9.12
N LYS A 3 -6.80 -5.92 -8.19
CA LYS A 3 -6.41 -4.77 -7.40
C LYS A 3 -6.90 -5.00 -5.98
N ILE A 4 -6.08 -4.66 -5.01
CA ILE A 4 -6.50 -4.70 -3.61
C ILE A 4 -6.81 -3.28 -3.18
N LYS A 5 -7.94 -3.10 -2.50
CA LYS A 5 -8.34 -1.82 -1.97
C LYS A 5 -8.43 -1.96 -0.46
N LEU A 6 -7.67 -1.17 0.25
CA LEU A 6 -7.65 -1.20 1.71
C LEU A 6 -8.09 0.13 2.26
N ASP A 7 -9.22 0.13 2.95
CA ASP A 7 -9.75 1.32 3.58
C ASP A 7 -9.32 1.33 5.04
N LEU A 8 -8.51 2.30 5.41
CA LEU A 8 -7.98 2.41 6.76
C LEU A 8 -8.84 3.31 7.66
N HIS A 9 -9.94 3.78 7.13
CA HIS A 9 -10.80 4.71 7.83
C HIS A 9 -11.26 4.19 9.19
N ASP A 10 -11.56 2.90 9.29
CA ASP A 10 -12.08 2.32 10.52
C ASP A 10 -11.04 2.04 11.58
N ILE A 11 -9.77 2.08 11.21
CA ILE A 11 -8.71 1.75 12.16
C ILE A 11 -7.70 2.88 12.31
N PHE A 12 -8.10 4.10 11.96
CA PHE A 12 -7.15 5.21 11.88
C PHE A 12 -6.49 5.55 13.20
N ASN A 13 -7.13 5.24 14.33
CA ASN A 13 -6.56 5.55 15.63
C ASN A 13 -5.90 4.35 16.31
N LYS A 14 -5.66 3.28 15.57
CA LYS A 14 -5.02 2.09 16.13
C LYS A 14 -3.73 1.82 15.38
N GLY A 15 -2.66 2.48 15.80
CA GLY A 15 -1.41 2.46 15.08
C GLY A 15 -0.88 1.07 14.76
N ASN A 16 -0.92 0.15 15.72
CA ASN A 16 -0.43 -1.20 15.48
C ASN A 16 -1.28 -1.95 14.47
N ALA A 17 -2.58 -1.71 14.49
CA ALA A 17 -3.47 -2.34 13.53
C ALA A 17 -3.20 -1.82 12.12
N ILE A 18 -2.85 -0.55 11.99
CA ILE A 18 -2.53 0.01 10.69
C ILE A 18 -1.32 -0.67 10.09
N ASP A 19 -0.24 -0.79 10.86
CA ASP A 19 0.97 -1.44 10.38
C ASP A 19 0.72 -2.89 10.03
N THR A 20 -0.06 -3.60 10.84
CA THR A 20 -0.37 -4.99 10.59
C THR A 20 -1.15 -5.15 9.28
N GLU A 21 -2.15 -4.29 9.07
CA GLU A 21 -2.96 -4.36 7.85
C GLU A 21 -2.15 -3.99 6.62
N LEU A 22 -1.28 -3.00 6.72
CA LEU A 22 -0.43 -2.64 5.59
C LEU A 22 0.51 -3.78 5.23
N ASP A 23 1.12 -4.39 6.22
CA ASP A 23 2.01 -5.51 5.98
C ASP A 23 1.27 -6.69 5.36
N ARG A 24 0.09 -6.98 5.88
CA ARG A 24 -0.72 -8.08 5.36
C ARG A 24 -1.07 -7.86 3.88
N VAL A 25 -1.50 -6.66 3.56
CA VAL A 25 -1.94 -6.36 2.20
C VAL A 25 -0.78 -6.39 1.22
N ILE A 26 0.37 -5.87 1.64
CA ILE A 26 1.54 -5.88 0.77
C ILE A 26 1.99 -7.31 0.50
N ARG A 27 2.02 -8.14 1.53
CA ARG A 27 2.41 -9.55 1.34
C ARG A 27 1.40 -10.30 0.49
N GLU A 28 0.12 -10.01 0.67
CA GLU A 28 -0.91 -10.63 -0.13
C GLU A 28 -0.76 -10.23 -1.61
N ALA A 29 -0.46 -8.97 -1.86
CA ALA A 29 -0.27 -8.51 -3.23
C ALA A 29 0.90 -9.24 -3.89
N ILE A 30 1.98 -9.44 -3.16
CA ILE A 30 3.13 -10.13 -3.69
C ILE A 30 2.80 -11.60 -3.95
N GLU A 31 2.15 -12.24 -3.00
CA GLU A 31 1.81 -13.64 -3.12
C GLU A 31 0.89 -13.91 -4.30
N LYS A 32 -0.08 -13.05 -4.49
CA LYS A 32 -1.06 -13.21 -5.57
C LYS A 32 -0.70 -12.47 -6.84
N LYS A 33 0.48 -11.85 -6.87
CA LYS A 33 0.98 -11.09 -8.02
C LYS A 33 0.00 -10.01 -8.45
N ILE A 34 -0.53 -9.29 -7.46
CA ILE A 34 -1.41 -8.16 -7.71
C ILE A 34 -0.56 -6.93 -7.92
N SER A 35 -0.77 -6.23 -9.02
CA SER A 35 0.10 -5.12 -9.40
C SER A 35 -0.27 -3.79 -8.77
N LEU A 36 -1.43 -3.66 -8.17
CA LEU A 36 -1.88 -2.39 -7.63
C LEU A 36 -2.60 -2.57 -6.31
N VAL A 37 -2.17 -1.80 -5.32
CA VAL A 37 -2.87 -1.73 -4.03
C VAL A 37 -3.28 -0.28 -3.81
N GLU A 38 -4.56 -0.06 -3.60
CA GLU A 38 -5.10 1.26 -3.32
C GLU A 38 -5.33 1.40 -1.82
N LEU A 39 -4.66 2.37 -1.20
CA LEU A 39 -4.80 2.62 0.23
C LEU A 39 -5.61 3.89 0.44
N ILE A 40 -6.65 3.80 1.25
CA ILE A 40 -7.55 4.92 1.50
C ILE A 40 -7.42 5.33 2.96
N PRO A 41 -6.63 6.37 3.25
CA PRO A 41 -6.48 6.81 4.64
C PRO A 41 -7.72 7.53 5.18
N GLY A 42 -8.60 7.96 4.29
CA GLY A 42 -9.81 8.63 4.74
C GLY A 42 -9.60 10.11 4.96
N LYS A 43 -10.65 10.78 5.37
CA LYS A 43 -10.60 12.21 5.66
C LYS A 43 -9.95 12.41 7.03
N GLY A 44 -9.26 13.49 7.19
CA GLY A 44 -8.67 13.79 8.47
C GLY A 44 -7.57 14.80 8.38
N SER A 45 -6.74 14.82 9.40
CA SER A 45 -5.67 15.78 9.53
C SER A 45 -4.45 15.44 8.67
N GLY A 46 -4.46 14.35 7.98
CA GLY A 46 -3.31 13.91 7.21
C GLY A 46 -2.34 13.06 8.01
N GLN A 47 -2.60 12.85 9.28
CA GLN A 47 -1.71 12.04 10.10
C GLN A 47 -1.69 10.58 9.67
N LEU A 48 -2.84 10.05 9.31
CA LEU A 48 -2.90 8.67 8.85
C LEU A 48 -2.15 8.50 7.54
N LYS A 49 -2.28 9.46 6.64
CA LYS A 49 -1.53 9.44 5.40
C LYS A 49 -0.04 9.46 5.66
N LYS A 50 0.40 10.30 6.59
CA LYS A 50 1.81 10.36 6.97
C LYS A 50 2.28 9.03 7.55
N HIS A 51 1.45 8.41 8.36
CA HIS A 51 1.78 7.12 8.95
C HIS A 51 1.98 6.06 7.86
N VAL A 52 1.08 6.03 6.90
CA VAL A 52 1.16 5.08 5.79
C VAL A 52 2.43 5.32 4.97
N LEU A 53 2.72 6.58 4.65
CA LEU A 53 3.91 6.90 3.88
C LEU A 53 5.18 6.55 4.63
N ARG A 54 5.18 6.75 5.94
CA ARG A 54 6.33 6.39 6.76
C ARG A 54 6.55 4.88 6.77
N PHE A 55 5.46 4.11 6.85
CA PHE A 55 5.56 2.66 6.79
C PHE A 55 6.13 2.22 5.45
N LEU A 56 5.64 2.79 4.37
CA LEU A 56 6.08 2.42 3.03
C LEU A 56 7.53 2.85 2.75
N ALA A 57 8.04 3.80 3.52
CA ALA A 57 9.41 4.25 3.35
C ALA A 57 10.43 3.39 4.07
N ARG A 58 10.00 2.43 4.88
CA ARG A 58 10.93 1.55 5.56
C ARG A 58 11.73 0.75 4.53
N PRO A 59 13.03 0.58 4.74
CA PRO A 59 13.85 -0.12 3.75
C PRO A 59 13.37 -1.52 3.43
N GLU A 60 12.91 -2.25 4.44
CA GLU A 60 12.43 -3.61 4.23
C GLU A 60 11.13 -3.65 3.46
N ILE A 61 10.37 -2.55 3.48
CA ILE A 61 9.12 -2.46 2.73
C ILE A 61 9.36 -1.87 1.36
N LYS A 62 10.21 -0.86 1.29
CA LYS A 62 10.45 -0.14 0.05
C LYS A 62 10.95 -1.04 -1.07
N LYS A 63 11.69 -2.07 -0.73
CA LYS A 63 12.20 -2.99 -1.74
C LYS A 63 11.14 -3.96 -2.26
N LEU A 64 9.95 -3.96 -1.67
CA LEU A 64 8.89 -4.88 -2.07
C LEU A 64 7.99 -4.32 -3.16
N TYR A 65 7.95 -3.02 -3.33
CA TYR A 65 7.09 -2.43 -4.34
C TYR A 65 7.93 -1.63 -5.33
N HIS A 66 7.29 -1.28 -6.46
CA HIS A 66 7.99 -0.57 -7.52
C HIS A 66 7.97 0.95 -7.30
N ARG A 67 6.79 1.51 -7.08
CA ARG A 67 6.66 2.94 -6.85
C ARG A 67 5.35 3.24 -6.14
N ILE A 68 5.26 4.46 -5.63
CA ILE A 68 4.06 4.95 -4.95
C ILE A 68 3.53 6.15 -5.71
N GLU A 69 2.23 6.20 -5.88
CA GLU A 69 1.56 7.33 -6.49
C GLU A 69 0.58 7.89 -5.47
N LYS A 70 0.62 9.20 -5.26
CA LYS A 70 -0.26 9.87 -4.30
C LYS A 70 -1.30 10.68 -5.06
N ASP A 71 -2.56 10.50 -4.70
CA ASP A 71 -3.65 11.25 -5.28
C ASP A 71 -4.19 12.21 -4.23
N ASP A 72 -3.83 13.46 -4.32
CA ASP A 72 -4.26 14.45 -3.35
C ASP A 72 -5.67 14.95 -3.59
N LYS A 73 -6.26 14.63 -4.71
CA LYS A 73 -7.60 15.11 -5.05
C LYS A 73 -8.70 14.30 -4.39
N ASN A 74 -8.49 13.01 -4.20
CA ASN A 74 -9.52 12.15 -3.63
C ASN A 74 -9.15 11.70 -2.24
N PHE A 75 -9.07 12.67 -1.31
CA PHE A 75 -8.77 12.40 0.09
C PHE A 75 -7.42 11.78 0.30
N GLY A 76 -6.49 12.09 -0.60
CA GLY A 76 -5.12 11.65 -0.40
C GLY A 76 -4.90 10.17 -0.55
N ARG A 77 -5.61 9.54 -1.46
CA ARG A 77 -5.41 8.12 -1.69
C ARG A 77 -3.99 7.83 -2.11
N ILE A 78 -3.50 6.66 -1.73
CA ILE A 78 -2.15 6.24 -2.05
C ILE A 78 -2.22 4.96 -2.85
N PHE A 79 -1.55 4.95 -4.00
CA PHE A 79 -1.52 3.77 -4.85
C PHE A 79 -0.12 3.19 -4.80
N VAL A 80 -0.01 1.92 -4.42
CA VAL A 80 1.25 1.20 -4.38
C VAL A 80 1.32 0.32 -5.60
N HIS A 81 2.31 0.56 -6.45
CA HIS A 81 2.48 -0.19 -7.69
C HIS A 81 3.56 -1.22 -7.52
N PHE A 82 3.27 -2.44 -7.92
CA PHE A 82 4.20 -3.54 -7.88
C PHE A 82 4.59 -3.92 -9.29
N ARG A 83 5.81 -4.37 -9.45
CA ARG A 83 6.30 -4.81 -10.75
C ARG A 83 6.67 -6.28 -10.65
N TYR A 84 6.08 -7.08 -11.52
CA TYR A 84 6.37 -8.50 -11.57
C TYR A 84 6.97 -8.82 -12.93
N ARG A 85 8.11 -9.50 -12.91
CA ARG A 85 8.74 -9.87 -14.15
C ARG A 85 8.09 -11.09 -14.74
N VAL A 86 7.89 -11.06 -16.02
CA VAL A 86 7.31 -12.17 -16.72
C VAL A 86 8.37 -13.03 -17.33
N VAL A 87 9.55 -12.50 -17.44
CA VAL A 87 10.60 -13.17 -18.14
C VAL A 87 11.18 -14.36 -17.47
N ASP A 88 11.03 -14.41 -16.20
CA ASP A 88 11.68 -15.44 -15.44
C ASP A 88 11.33 -16.82 -15.87
N TYR A 89 10.22 -16.98 -16.48
CA TYR A 89 9.82 -18.31 -16.86
C TYR A 89 10.40 -18.76 -18.13
N ILE A 90 11.02 -17.94 -18.80
CA ILE A 90 11.54 -18.26 -20.09
C ILE A 90 12.67 -19.20 -20.02
N ALA A 91 13.26 -19.32 -18.98
CA ALA A 91 14.39 -20.18 -18.91
C ALA A 91 14.20 -21.46 -19.68
#